data_6e262e240e23a391d5a7c1188636ae5b
#
_entry.id   6e262e240e23a391d5a7c1188636ae5b
#
_cell.length_a   1.000
_cell.length_b   1.000
_cell.length_c   1.000
_cell.angle_alpha   90.00
_cell.angle_beta   90.00
_cell.angle_gamma   90.00
#
_symmetry.space_group_name_H-M   'P 1'
#
loop_
_entity.id
_entity.type
_entity.pdbx_description
1 polymer ?
#
loop_
_entity_poly.entity_id
_entity_poly.type
_entity_poly.pdbx_seq_one_letter_code
_entity_poly.pdbx_strand_id
1 'polypeptide(L)'
;REKIEGKLATYSEDGWKNVAHTHVNTSMLSVEGQPYLFRTHDMTGRPETGDELFEIMKSDFEYAWNTYRVEIIAPFGDTSGSHNNNTDDGPDGKKARRLVSRWKPSIAVWECWAHQSSLMTGNYLAIKAPWMQDAKHAIEVIKWFNNHGKAFDLLRAQQKSIMIVILHLILPVVTRWTAHYCSLQRLKKLERSIRACVMTHEETLRLCAGRKPEQIAAAEVIIETCKRNEFWKNITRIVTHLEPLAITANILQSPHCRLDTVLFTV
;
A
#
# COMPACT_ATOMS: atom_id res chain seq x y z
N ARG A 1 -32.07 3.51 -4.21
CA ARG A 1 -32.73 4.36 -3.20
C ARG A 1 -33.38 3.51 -2.12
N GLU A 2 -34.32 2.62 -2.47
CA GLU A 2 -35.07 1.79 -1.50
C GLU A 2 -34.20 0.99 -0.52
N LYS A 3 -32.99 0.58 -0.93
CA LYS A 3 -32.09 -0.22 -0.08
C LYS A 3 -31.43 0.54 1.06
N ILE A 4 -31.33 1.87 0.96
CA ILE A 4 -30.57 2.70 1.91
C ILE A 4 -31.41 3.76 2.60
N GLU A 5 -32.65 4.01 2.14
CA GLU A 5 -33.52 5.05 2.66
C GLU A 5 -33.82 4.86 4.15
N GLY A 6 -33.65 5.91 4.93
CA GLY A 6 -33.90 5.92 6.37
C GLY A 6 -32.85 5.20 7.23
N LYS A 7 -31.72 4.78 6.64
CA LYS A 7 -30.68 4.06 7.34
C LYS A 7 -29.53 4.96 7.77
N LEU A 8 -28.73 4.43 8.72
CA LEU A 8 -27.47 5.03 9.13
C LEU A 8 -26.36 4.61 8.19
N ALA A 9 -25.44 5.53 7.91
CA ALA A 9 -24.26 5.27 7.06
C ALA A 9 -22.97 5.77 7.69
N THR A 10 -21.89 5.10 7.33
CA THR A 10 -20.55 5.70 7.42
C THR A 10 -20.21 6.33 6.06
N TYR A 11 -19.43 7.39 6.09
CA TYR A 11 -18.98 8.14 4.91
C TYR A 11 -17.47 7.99 4.76
N SER A 12 -17.02 7.68 3.56
CA SER A 12 -15.60 7.69 3.24
C SER A 12 -15.35 8.52 1.97
N GLU A 13 -14.22 9.16 1.92
CA GLU A 13 -13.77 9.90 0.74
C GLU A 13 -12.34 9.52 0.37
N ASP A 14 -12.04 9.60 -0.93
CA ASP A 14 -10.72 9.41 -1.49
C ASP A 14 -10.51 10.38 -2.65
N GLY A 15 -9.33 11.02 -2.67
CA GLY A 15 -8.94 11.98 -3.69
C GLY A 15 -7.73 11.50 -4.47
N TRP A 16 -7.82 11.59 -5.80
CA TRP A 16 -6.68 11.23 -6.66
C TRP A 16 -6.62 12.09 -7.93
N LYS A 17 -5.47 12.07 -8.60
CA LYS A 17 -5.33 12.59 -9.95
C LYS A 17 -5.62 11.49 -10.96
N ASN A 18 -6.61 11.74 -11.83
CA ASN A 18 -6.92 10.82 -12.91
C ASN A 18 -5.84 10.84 -14.02
N VAL A 19 -6.01 10.01 -15.06
CA VAL A 19 -5.04 9.90 -16.19
C VAL A 19 -4.87 11.24 -16.93
N ALA A 20 -5.90 12.12 -16.93
CA ALA A 20 -5.84 13.45 -17.52
C ALA A 20 -5.24 14.51 -16.56
N HIS A 21 -4.66 14.07 -15.43
CA HIS A 21 -4.14 14.94 -14.36
C HIS A 21 -5.19 15.85 -13.71
N THR A 22 -6.48 15.55 -13.88
CA THR A 22 -7.57 16.22 -13.20
C THR A 22 -7.66 15.69 -11.77
N HIS A 23 -7.74 16.59 -10.80
CA HIS A 23 -7.97 16.21 -9.41
C HIS A 23 -9.44 15.89 -9.20
N VAL A 24 -9.74 14.73 -8.65
CA VAL A 24 -11.10 14.31 -8.33
C VAL A 24 -11.15 13.83 -6.88
N ASN A 25 -12.28 14.10 -6.22
CA ASN A 25 -12.58 13.56 -4.90
C ASN A 25 -13.88 12.75 -5.02
N THR A 26 -13.83 11.51 -4.59
CA THR A 26 -14.99 10.59 -4.64
C THR A 26 -15.38 10.18 -3.25
N SER A 27 -16.66 10.27 -2.96
CA SER A 27 -17.25 9.83 -1.72
C SER A 27 -18.05 8.54 -1.88
N MET A 28 -18.06 7.75 -0.82
CA MET A 28 -18.79 6.49 -0.71
C MET A 28 -19.59 6.47 0.60
N LEU A 29 -20.74 5.86 0.57
CA LEU A 29 -21.52 5.52 1.76
C LEU A 29 -21.43 4.02 2.02
N SER A 30 -21.17 3.63 3.24
CA SER A 30 -21.33 2.25 3.67
C SER A 30 -22.56 2.14 4.56
N VAL A 31 -23.53 1.36 4.11
CA VAL A 31 -24.78 1.10 4.82
C VAL A 31 -24.88 -0.39 5.11
N GLU A 32 -24.97 -0.76 6.38
CA GLU A 32 -25.03 -2.19 6.79
C GLU A 32 -23.88 -3.04 6.21
N GLY A 33 -22.67 -2.47 6.12
CA GLY A 33 -21.49 -3.14 5.58
C GLY A 33 -21.44 -3.24 4.04
N GLN A 34 -22.41 -2.63 3.34
CA GLN A 34 -22.41 -2.57 1.87
C GLN A 34 -21.95 -1.19 1.39
N PRO A 35 -20.88 -1.11 0.57
CA PRO A 35 -20.40 0.15 0.03
C PRO A 35 -21.24 0.58 -1.19
N TYR A 36 -21.55 1.85 -1.24
CA TYR A 36 -22.24 2.51 -2.35
C TYR A 36 -21.41 3.69 -2.82
N LEU A 37 -21.06 3.73 -4.10
CA LEU A 37 -20.52 4.93 -4.71
C LEU A 37 -21.56 6.05 -4.59
N PHE A 38 -21.15 7.19 -4.04
CA PHE A 38 -22.11 8.22 -3.68
C PHE A 38 -22.00 9.44 -4.59
N ARG A 39 -20.88 10.17 -4.52
CA ARG A 39 -20.65 11.34 -5.38
C ARG A 39 -19.19 11.40 -5.82
N THR A 40 -18.96 12.06 -6.95
CA THR A 40 -17.63 12.41 -7.42
C THR A 40 -17.58 13.90 -7.70
N HIS A 41 -16.63 14.59 -7.11
CA HIS A 41 -16.41 16.02 -7.26
C HIS A 41 -15.18 16.28 -8.13
N ASP A 42 -15.34 17.14 -9.12
CA ASP A 42 -14.21 17.70 -9.86
C ASP A 42 -13.56 18.79 -9.01
N MET A 43 -12.29 18.59 -8.69
CA MET A 43 -11.50 19.51 -7.88
C MET A 43 -10.68 20.49 -8.71
N THR A 44 -10.87 20.52 -10.04
CA THR A 44 -10.12 21.39 -10.95
C THR A 44 -10.37 22.86 -10.59
N GLY A 45 -9.28 23.58 -10.29
CA GLY A 45 -9.34 24.98 -9.90
C GLY A 45 -9.87 25.26 -8.50
N ARG A 46 -10.20 24.24 -7.72
CA ARG A 46 -10.54 24.38 -6.31
C ARG A 46 -9.29 24.33 -5.44
N PRO A 47 -9.25 25.08 -4.32
CA PRO A 47 -8.14 24.99 -3.38
C PRO A 47 -8.13 23.63 -2.68
N GLU A 48 -6.94 23.02 -2.57
CA GLU A 48 -6.75 21.79 -1.80
C GLU A 48 -6.58 22.14 -0.31
N THR A 49 -7.64 22.63 0.35
CA THR A 49 -7.63 23.06 1.75
C THR A 49 -8.65 22.30 2.59
N GLY A 50 -8.40 22.22 3.90
CA GLY A 50 -9.33 21.62 4.84
C GLY A 50 -10.69 22.30 4.92
N ASP A 51 -10.77 23.59 4.59
CA ASP A 51 -12.05 24.30 4.51
C ASP A 51 -12.85 23.82 3.30
N GLU A 52 -12.21 23.68 2.12
CA GLU A 52 -12.88 23.18 0.92
C GLU A 52 -13.34 21.74 1.08
N LEU A 53 -12.51 20.87 1.66
CA LEU A 53 -12.89 19.48 1.98
C LEU A 53 -14.09 19.46 2.93
N PHE A 54 -14.12 20.32 3.94
CA PHE A 54 -15.25 20.42 4.84
C PHE A 54 -16.54 20.82 4.12
N GLU A 55 -16.52 21.81 3.21
CA GLU A 55 -17.70 22.23 2.45
C GLU A 55 -18.20 21.10 1.53
N ILE A 56 -17.28 20.32 0.93
CA ILE A 56 -17.64 19.12 0.15
C ILE A 56 -18.36 18.09 1.03
N MET A 57 -17.76 17.75 2.18
CA MET A 57 -18.36 16.79 3.13
C MET A 57 -19.74 17.25 3.59
N LYS A 58 -19.86 18.53 3.94
CA LYS A 58 -21.12 19.12 4.36
C LYS A 58 -22.19 19.02 3.27
N SER A 59 -21.84 19.40 2.04
CA SER A 59 -22.73 19.25 0.87
C SER A 59 -23.15 17.81 0.64
N ASP A 60 -22.25 16.86 0.81
CA ASP A 60 -22.55 15.43 0.67
C ASP A 60 -23.49 14.94 1.77
N PHE A 61 -23.30 15.37 3.01
CA PHE A 61 -24.17 15.00 4.13
C PHE A 61 -25.59 15.55 3.95
N GLU A 62 -25.71 16.79 3.53
CA GLU A 62 -27.00 17.43 3.22
C GLU A 62 -27.68 16.71 2.04
N TYR A 63 -26.93 16.37 1.01
CA TYR A 63 -27.45 15.63 -0.14
C TYR A 63 -27.90 14.21 0.24
N ALA A 64 -27.15 13.51 1.09
CA ALA A 64 -27.50 12.17 1.59
C ALA A 64 -28.85 12.22 2.35
N TRP A 65 -28.99 13.19 3.23
CA TRP A 65 -30.23 13.38 4.00
C TRP A 65 -31.41 13.80 3.11
N ASN A 66 -31.23 14.82 2.28
CA ASN A 66 -32.32 15.39 1.48
C ASN A 66 -32.82 14.44 0.40
N THR A 67 -31.92 13.67 -0.23
CA THR A 67 -32.23 12.81 -1.39
C THR A 67 -32.60 11.39 -0.98
N TYR A 68 -31.91 10.84 0.01
CA TYR A 68 -32.03 9.42 0.37
C TYR A 68 -32.53 9.19 1.79
N ARG A 69 -32.68 10.25 2.61
CA ARG A 69 -32.98 10.15 4.04
C ARG A 69 -31.95 9.31 4.81
N VAL A 70 -30.71 9.25 4.33
CA VAL A 70 -29.60 8.57 4.96
C VAL A 70 -28.93 9.50 5.95
N GLU A 71 -28.76 9.06 7.19
CA GLU A 71 -28.02 9.79 8.20
C GLU A 71 -26.58 9.31 8.26
N ILE A 72 -25.63 10.21 8.00
CA ILE A 72 -24.20 9.94 8.14
C ILE A 72 -23.82 10.15 9.59
N ILE A 73 -23.32 9.08 10.23
CA ILE A 73 -22.97 9.05 11.66
C ILE A 73 -21.47 9.03 11.91
N ALA A 74 -20.66 8.62 10.93
CA ALA A 74 -19.21 8.56 11.05
C ALA A 74 -18.53 8.77 9.70
N PRO A 75 -17.88 9.91 9.47
CA PRO A 75 -16.95 10.08 8.37
C PRO A 75 -15.57 9.57 8.73
N PHE A 76 -14.94 8.91 7.75
CA PHE A 76 -13.52 8.61 7.75
C PHE A 76 -12.97 8.86 6.35
N GLY A 77 -11.72 9.26 6.23
CA GLY A 77 -11.12 9.56 4.94
C GLY A 77 -9.63 9.32 4.97
N ASP A 78 -9.12 8.95 3.81
CA ASP A 78 -7.71 9.04 3.49
C ASP A 78 -7.49 10.45 2.97
N THR A 79 -6.85 11.27 3.77
CA THR A 79 -6.69 12.70 3.49
C THR A 79 -5.33 13.03 2.93
N SER A 80 -4.90 12.27 1.96
CA SER A 80 -3.72 12.58 1.15
C SER A 80 -4.01 13.70 0.15
N GLY A 81 -4.29 14.87 0.65
CA GLY A 81 -4.56 16.07 -0.17
C GLY A 81 -3.41 17.05 -0.21
N SER A 82 -2.20 16.65 -0.49
CA SER A 82 -1.18 17.49 -1.16
C SER A 82 0.07 16.69 -1.45
N HIS A 83 0.38 16.56 -2.73
CA HIS A 83 1.54 15.83 -3.25
C HIS A 83 2.92 16.42 -2.92
N ASN A 84 3.03 17.43 -2.05
CA ASN A 84 4.29 18.12 -1.81
C ASN A 84 4.95 17.87 -0.45
N ASN A 85 4.34 17.13 0.44
CA ASN A 85 5.01 16.74 1.69
C ASN A 85 4.74 15.27 1.99
N ASN A 86 5.77 14.50 2.21
CA ASN A 86 5.83 13.08 2.58
C ASN A 86 5.12 12.72 3.90
N THR A 87 4.01 13.35 4.24
CA THR A 87 3.20 13.06 5.41
C THR A 87 1.76 12.86 4.97
N ASP A 88 1.37 11.61 4.87
CA ASP A 88 0.04 11.14 4.48
C ASP A 88 -1.09 11.55 5.44
N ASP A 89 -0.78 12.29 6.47
CA ASP A 89 -1.70 12.90 7.41
C ASP A 89 -1.68 14.43 7.20
N GLY A 90 -2.04 14.85 5.99
CA GLY A 90 -2.06 16.25 5.60
C GLY A 90 -2.85 17.11 6.59
N PRO A 91 -2.37 18.32 6.93
CA PRO A 91 -3.04 19.22 7.88
C PRO A 91 -4.48 19.55 7.47
N ASP A 92 -4.79 19.45 6.18
CA ASP A 92 -6.09 19.80 5.62
C ASP A 92 -7.18 18.78 5.97
N GLY A 93 -6.91 17.50 5.88
CA GLY A 93 -7.87 16.48 6.29
C GLY A 93 -8.15 16.49 7.79
N LYS A 94 -7.15 16.71 8.62
CA LYS A 94 -7.34 16.91 10.07
C LYS A 94 -8.20 18.14 10.36
N LYS A 95 -7.99 19.22 9.57
CA LYS A 95 -8.77 20.43 9.68
C LYS A 95 -10.23 20.17 9.29
N ALA A 96 -10.47 19.54 8.14
CA ALA A 96 -11.82 19.19 7.68
C ALA A 96 -12.57 18.36 8.73
N ARG A 97 -11.96 17.30 9.26
CA ARG A 97 -12.55 16.47 10.31
C ARG A 97 -12.89 17.26 11.58
N ARG A 98 -12.01 18.15 12.02
CA ARG A 98 -12.29 19.04 13.17
C ARG A 98 -13.46 19.97 12.89
N LEU A 99 -13.61 20.48 11.67
CA LEU A 99 -14.73 21.34 11.27
C LEU A 99 -16.05 20.52 11.26
N VAL A 100 -16.04 19.30 10.75
CA VAL A 100 -17.19 18.38 10.82
C VAL A 100 -17.63 18.12 12.26
N SER A 101 -16.69 17.78 13.14
CA SER A 101 -16.98 17.55 14.57
C SER A 101 -17.55 18.78 15.28
N ARG A 102 -17.13 19.99 14.87
CA ARG A 102 -17.70 21.25 15.40
C ARG A 102 -19.07 21.55 14.82
N TRP A 103 -19.27 21.29 13.54
CA TRP A 103 -20.54 21.52 12.84
C TRP A 103 -21.65 20.57 13.32
N LYS A 104 -21.31 19.29 13.50
CA LYS A 104 -22.25 18.27 13.97
C LYS A 104 -21.63 17.42 15.07
N PRO A 105 -21.68 17.85 16.35
CA PRO A 105 -21.00 17.18 17.46
C PRO A 105 -21.44 15.73 17.73
N SER A 106 -22.58 15.31 17.18
CA SER A 106 -23.07 13.92 17.29
C SER A 106 -22.36 12.95 16.35
N ILE A 107 -21.55 13.45 15.40
CA ILE A 107 -20.84 12.62 14.44
C ILE A 107 -19.51 12.16 15.05
N ALA A 108 -19.26 10.85 15.01
CA ALA A 108 -17.97 10.25 15.39
C ALA A 108 -16.99 10.36 14.22
N VAL A 109 -15.96 11.17 14.35
CA VAL A 109 -14.96 11.42 13.30
C VAL A 109 -13.74 10.55 13.53
N TRP A 110 -13.33 9.80 12.51
CA TRP A 110 -12.24 8.82 12.60
C TRP A 110 -11.19 9.02 11.49
N GLU A 111 -9.97 8.59 11.77
CA GLU A 111 -8.93 8.45 10.76
C GLU A 111 -9.08 7.11 10.03
N CYS A 112 -8.59 7.03 8.79
CA CYS A 112 -8.54 5.76 8.07
C CYS A 112 -7.48 4.84 8.70
N TRP A 113 -7.90 3.85 9.47
CA TRP A 113 -6.99 2.92 10.15
C TRP A 113 -6.14 2.08 9.19
N ALA A 114 -6.67 1.77 8.02
CA ALA A 114 -5.90 1.09 6.99
C ALA A 114 -4.75 1.98 6.49
N HIS A 115 -4.98 3.29 6.37
CA HIS A 115 -3.94 4.26 6.05
C HIS A 115 -2.90 4.37 7.16
N GLN A 116 -3.33 4.44 8.44
CA GLN A 116 -2.42 4.44 9.59
C GLN A 116 -1.52 3.19 9.61
N SER A 117 -2.06 2.01 9.28
CA SER A 117 -1.27 0.78 9.12
C SER A 117 -0.22 0.89 8.01
N SER A 118 -0.55 1.56 6.90
CA SER A 118 0.40 1.84 5.81
C SER A 118 1.52 2.78 6.25
N LEU A 119 1.19 3.84 6.99
CA LEU A 119 2.18 4.76 7.57
C LEU A 119 3.14 4.05 8.52
N MET A 120 2.62 3.17 9.39
CA MET A 120 3.47 2.34 10.26
C MET A 120 4.43 1.48 9.44
N THR A 121 3.98 0.88 8.35
CA THR A 121 4.83 0.11 7.43
C THR A 121 5.90 0.99 6.79
N GLY A 122 5.54 2.18 6.32
CA GLY A 122 6.47 3.16 5.77
C GLY A 122 7.54 3.59 6.78
N ASN A 123 7.12 3.94 8.00
CA ASN A 123 8.01 4.31 9.09
C ASN A 123 8.95 3.18 9.48
N TYR A 124 8.45 1.95 9.54
CA TYR A 124 9.27 0.77 9.78
C TYR A 124 10.36 0.59 8.70
N LEU A 125 10.01 0.70 7.43
CA LEU A 125 10.96 0.58 6.32
C LEU A 125 11.95 1.75 6.24
N ALA A 126 11.62 2.89 6.85
CA ALA A 126 12.49 4.07 6.94
C ALA A 126 13.52 4.00 8.09
N ILE A 127 13.48 2.99 8.95
CA ILE A 127 14.42 2.82 10.06
C ILE A 127 15.85 2.78 9.54
N LYS A 128 16.71 3.63 10.12
CA LYS A 128 18.13 3.74 9.77
C LYS A 128 18.95 2.69 10.53
N ALA A 129 18.66 1.40 10.30
CA ALA A 129 19.45 0.31 10.86
C ALA A 129 20.26 -0.38 9.75
N PRO A 130 21.50 -0.88 10.03
CA PRO A 130 22.30 -1.55 9.01
C PRO A 130 21.61 -2.71 8.32
N TRP A 131 20.86 -3.53 9.06
CA TRP A 131 20.11 -4.66 8.54
C TRP A 131 18.91 -4.26 7.64
N MET A 132 18.38 -3.03 7.78
CA MET A 132 17.30 -2.52 6.95
C MET A 132 17.77 -2.19 5.53
N GLN A 133 19.08 -1.97 5.31
CA GLN A 133 19.62 -1.79 3.96
C GLN A 133 19.36 -3.02 3.08
N ASP A 134 19.27 -4.20 3.66
CA ASP A 134 18.96 -5.42 2.93
C ASP A 134 17.54 -5.45 2.35
N ALA A 135 16.60 -4.64 2.86
CA ALA A 135 15.31 -4.43 2.19
C ALA A 135 15.47 -3.76 0.82
N LYS A 136 16.37 -2.78 0.71
CA LYS A 136 16.70 -2.11 -0.57
C LYS A 136 17.43 -3.07 -1.50
N HIS A 137 18.42 -3.78 -0.99
CA HIS A 137 19.14 -4.81 -1.77
C HIS A 137 18.19 -5.89 -2.29
N ALA A 138 17.18 -6.28 -1.51
CA ALA A 138 16.16 -7.23 -1.95
C ALA A 138 15.38 -6.75 -3.17
N ILE A 139 14.99 -5.47 -3.18
CA ILE A 139 14.31 -4.88 -4.33
C ILE A 139 15.22 -4.86 -5.57
N GLU A 140 16.52 -4.56 -5.40
CA GLU A 140 17.46 -4.59 -6.51
C GLU A 140 17.68 -6.03 -7.01
N VAL A 141 17.75 -7.04 -6.14
CA VAL A 141 17.77 -8.46 -6.55
C VAL A 141 16.53 -8.82 -7.38
N ILE A 142 15.34 -8.44 -6.92
CA ILE A 142 14.08 -8.70 -7.63
C ILE A 142 14.06 -8.02 -8.99
N LYS A 143 14.42 -6.74 -9.06
CA LYS A 143 14.51 -5.98 -10.32
C LYS A 143 15.48 -6.63 -11.27
N TRP A 144 16.65 -7.01 -10.76
CA TRP A 144 17.70 -7.57 -11.60
C TRP A 144 17.25 -8.87 -12.28
N PHE A 145 16.71 -9.83 -11.54
CA PHE A 145 16.20 -11.09 -12.11
C PHE A 145 15.04 -10.85 -13.07
N ASN A 146 14.13 -9.92 -12.76
CA ASN A 146 12.99 -9.61 -13.64
C ASN A 146 13.41 -8.92 -14.94
N ASN A 147 14.49 -8.15 -14.93
CA ASN A 147 14.97 -7.40 -16.10
C ASN A 147 15.94 -8.18 -16.99
N HIS A 148 16.45 -9.35 -16.56
CA HIS A 148 17.39 -10.15 -17.31
C HIS A 148 16.77 -11.51 -17.67
N GLY A 149 16.19 -11.60 -18.88
CA GLY A 149 15.43 -12.78 -19.32
C GLY A 149 16.16 -14.11 -19.14
N LYS A 150 17.47 -14.19 -19.51
CA LYS A 150 18.26 -15.40 -19.33
C LYS A 150 18.47 -15.76 -17.84
N ALA A 151 18.69 -14.78 -16.97
CA ALA A 151 18.79 -15.00 -15.52
C ALA A 151 17.46 -15.49 -14.94
N PHE A 152 16.36 -14.92 -15.42
CA PHE A 152 15.02 -15.35 -15.08
C PHE A 152 14.75 -16.81 -15.48
N ASP A 153 15.17 -17.22 -16.69
CA ASP A 153 15.02 -18.60 -17.17
C ASP A 153 15.87 -19.57 -16.37
N LEU A 154 17.10 -19.22 -15.99
CA LEU A 154 17.96 -20.02 -15.12
C LEU A 154 17.31 -20.21 -13.74
N LEU A 155 16.76 -19.13 -13.15
CA LEU A 155 16.03 -19.23 -11.88
C LEU A 155 14.80 -20.11 -11.99
N ARG A 156 14.04 -20.05 -13.10
CA ARG A 156 12.91 -20.94 -13.35
C ARG A 156 13.33 -22.40 -13.48
N ALA A 157 14.42 -22.67 -14.19
CA ALA A 157 14.97 -24.02 -14.31
C ALA A 157 15.37 -24.57 -12.93
N GLN A 158 16.02 -23.74 -12.10
CA GLN A 158 16.39 -24.12 -10.74
C GLN A 158 15.16 -24.32 -9.84
N GLN A 159 14.10 -23.54 -9.99
CA GLN A 159 12.86 -23.78 -9.27
C GLN A 159 12.23 -25.12 -9.62
N LYS A 160 12.19 -25.49 -10.91
CA LYS A 160 11.65 -26.79 -11.36
C LYS A 160 12.31 -28.00 -10.67
N SER A 161 13.60 -27.90 -10.32
CA SER A 161 14.32 -28.98 -9.63
C SER A 161 14.08 -29.02 -8.11
N ILE A 162 13.58 -27.93 -7.51
CA ILE A 162 13.47 -27.77 -6.06
C ILE A 162 12.01 -27.68 -5.60
N MET A 163 11.14 -27.12 -6.42
CA MET A 163 9.78 -26.75 -6.07
C MET A 163 8.75 -27.39 -6.98
N ILE A 164 7.56 -27.68 -6.43
CA ILE A 164 6.43 -28.22 -7.21
C ILE A 164 5.80 -27.12 -8.09
N VAL A 165 5.78 -25.88 -7.60
CA VAL A 165 5.15 -24.74 -8.30
C VAL A 165 6.18 -23.65 -8.56
N ILE A 166 6.24 -23.18 -9.80
CA ILE A 166 7.11 -22.08 -10.19
C ILE A 166 6.47 -20.76 -9.74
N LEU A 167 7.23 -19.95 -9.03
CA LEU A 167 6.82 -18.66 -8.52
C LEU A 167 7.61 -17.54 -9.20
N HIS A 168 6.91 -16.46 -9.54
CA HIS A 168 7.54 -15.25 -10.05
C HIS A 168 7.93 -14.31 -8.91
N LEU A 169 9.07 -13.62 -9.05
CA LEU A 169 9.46 -12.51 -8.18
C LEU A 169 8.50 -11.35 -8.37
N ILE A 170 8.08 -10.73 -7.27
CA ILE A 170 7.09 -9.66 -7.27
C ILE A 170 7.80 -8.36 -6.92
N LEU A 171 7.72 -7.35 -7.82
CA LEU A 171 8.12 -5.99 -7.49
C LEU A 171 7.03 -5.34 -6.64
N PRO A 172 7.39 -4.62 -5.56
CA PRO A 172 6.40 -3.91 -4.77
C PRO A 172 5.83 -2.74 -5.58
N VAL A 173 4.51 -2.67 -5.67
CA VAL A 173 3.80 -1.51 -6.23
C VAL A 173 3.55 -0.55 -5.07
N VAL A 174 4.16 0.63 -5.11
CA VAL A 174 4.19 1.60 -4.01
C VAL A 174 2.78 2.00 -3.53
N THR A 175 1.80 1.99 -4.42
CA THR A 175 0.40 2.32 -4.11
C THR A 175 -0.37 1.21 -3.39
N ARG A 176 0.22 0.03 -3.16
CA ARG A 176 -0.43 -1.08 -2.46
C ARG A 176 0.19 -1.27 -1.08
N TRP A 177 -0.59 -1.15 -0.07
CA TRP A 177 -0.19 -1.13 1.35
C TRP A 177 0.59 -2.39 1.80
N THR A 178 0.25 -3.56 1.28
CA THR A 178 0.95 -4.82 1.60
C THR A 178 2.06 -5.20 0.61
N ALA A 179 2.36 -4.33 -0.35
CA ALA A 179 3.24 -4.67 -1.48
C ALA A 179 4.66 -5.06 -1.07
N HIS A 180 5.25 -4.33 -0.13
CA HIS A 180 6.60 -4.64 0.37
C HIS A 180 6.65 -5.99 1.08
N TYR A 181 5.66 -6.29 1.93
CA TYR A 181 5.55 -7.58 2.58
C TYR A 181 5.43 -8.72 1.57
N CYS A 182 4.49 -8.62 0.62
CA CYS A 182 4.29 -9.64 -0.42
C CYS A 182 5.54 -9.86 -1.27
N SER A 183 6.25 -8.80 -1.61
CA SER A 183 7.49 -8.83 -2.37
C SER A 183 8.60 -9.56 -1.62
N LEU A 184 8.87 -9.15 -0.38
CA LEU A 184 9.93 -9.74 0.45
C LEU A 184 9.60 -11.17 0.89
N GLN A 185 8.34 -11.46 1.20
CA GLN A 185 7.87 -12.82 1.48
C GLN A 185 8.07 -13.74 0.28
N ARG A 186 7.78 -13.27 -0.94
CA ARG A 186 8.03 -14.01 -2.17
C ARG A 186 9.51 -14.27 -2.38
N LEU A 187 10.36 -13.26 -2.17
CA LEU A 187 11.81 -13.39 -2.25
C LEU A 187 12.33 -14.44 -1.26
N LYS A 188 11.91 -14.35 0.01
CA LYS A 188 12.25 -15.34 1.05
C LYS A 188 11.83 -16.76 0.65
N LYS A 189 10.63 -16.94 0.11
CA LYS A 189 10.14 -18.25 -0.34
C LYS A 189 11.00 -18.83 -1.47
N LEU A 190 11.64 -17.98 -2.26
CA LEU A 190 12.53 -18.36 -3.35
C LEU A 190 14.01 -18.44 -2.95
N GLU A 191 14.37 -18.20 -1.68
CA GLU A 191 15.76 -18.21 -1.19
C GLU A 191 16.56 -19.40 -1.68
N ARG A 192 16.06 -20.63 -1.47
CA ARG A 192 16.77 -21.86 -1.86
C ARG A 192 17.05 -21.91 -3.35
N SER A 193 16.05 -21.55 -4.17
CA SER A 193 16.19 -21.54 -5.63
C SER A 193 17.13 -20.46 -6.13
N ILE A 194 17.09 -19.27 -5.53
CA ILE A 194 17.98 -18.15 -5.89
C ILE A 194 19.41 -18.49 -5.51
N ARG A 195 19.65 -18.99 -4.28
CA ARG A 195 21.00 -19.39 -3.84
C ARG A 195 21.58 -20.49 -4.71
N ALA A 196 20.81 -21.52 -4.99
CA ALA A 196 21.25 -22.59 -5.87
C ALA A 196 21.54 -22.09 -7.31
N CYS A 197 20.68 -21.22 -7.84
CA CYS A 197 20.87 -20.59 -9.15
C CYS A 197 22.17 -19.79 -9.21
N VAL A 198 22.42 -18.96 -8.21
CA VAL A 198 23.63 -18.13 -8.13
C VAL A 198 24.88 -19.00 -8.00
N MET A 199 24.88 -20.03 -7.19
CA MET A 199 26.05 -20.91 -6.99
C MET A 199 26.33 -21.78 -8.23
N THR A 200 25.29 -22.25 -8.91
CA THR A 200 25.45 -23.15 -10.07
C THR A 200 25.77 -22.41 -11.37
N HIS A 201 25.26 -21.18 -11.52
CA HIS A 201 25.28 -20.46 -12.79
C HIS A 201 25.98 -19.09 -12.71
N GLU A 202 26.90 -18.89 -11.77
CA GLU A 202 27.53 -17.62 -11.47
C GLU A 202 28.09 -16.91 -12.71
N GLU A 203 28.95 -17.60 -13.49
CA GLU A 203 29.53 -17.04 -14.71
C GLU A 203 28.49 -16.69 -15.75
N THR A 204 27.47 -17.51 -15.91
CA THR A 204 26.38 -17.24 -16.85
C THR A 204 25.57 -16.04 -16.41
N LEU A 205 25.33 -15.85 -15.12
CA LEU A 205 24.63 -14.70 -14.56
C LEU A 205 25.42 -13.41 -14.76
N ARG A 206 26.76 -13.43 -14.59
CA ARG A 206 27.62 -12.29 -14.92
C ARG A 206 27.49 -11.87 -16.39
N LEU A 207 27.54 -12.85 -17.30
CA LEU A 207 27.42 -12.62 -18.74
C LEU A 207 26.02 -12.14 -19.15
N CYS A 208 24.97 -12.46 -18.39
CA CYS A 208 23.60 -11.98 -18.65
C CYS A 208 23.45 -10.46 -18.48
N ALA A 209 24.28 -9.83 -17.67
CA ALA A 209 24.20 -8.41 -17.36
C ALA A 209 24.58 -7.50 -18.54
N GLY A 210 25.34 -8.04 -19.52
CA GLY A 210 25.84 -7.29 -20.65
C GLY A 210 27.36 -7.26 -20.68
N ARG A 211 27.92 -6.41 -21.58
CA ARG A 211 29.37 -6.35 -21.83
C ARG A 211 30.07 -5.15 -21.19
N LYS A 212 29.32 -4.20 -20.68
CA LYS A 212 29.88 -2.98 -20.05
C LYS A 212 30.36 -3.28 -18.64
N PRO A 213 31.53 -2.72 -18.24
CA PRO A 213 32.07 -2.95 -16.89
C PRO A 213 31.07 -2.65 -15.76
N GLU A 214 30.27 -1.59 -15.89
CA GLU A 214 29.29 -1.21 -14.88
C GLU A 214 28.16 -2.25 -14.74
N GLN A 215 27.77 -2.86 -15.87
CA GLN A 215 26.73 -3.91 -15.89
C GLN A 215 27.24 -5.19 -15.22
N ILE A 216 28.48 -5.56 -15.49
CA ILE A 216 29.14 -6.72 -14.87
C ILE A 216 29.29 -6.49 -13.36
N ALA A 217 29.77 -5.30 -12.94
CA ALA A 217 29.88 -4.94 -11.54
C ALA A 217 28.52 -4.97 -10.81
N ALA A 218 27.45 -4.49 -11.44
CA ALA A 218 26.11 -4.57 -10.90
C ALA A 218 25.65 -6.03 -10.70
N ALA A 219 25.92 -6.92 -11.65
CA ALA A 219 25.62 -8.35 -11.51
C ALA A 219 26.40 -9.00 -10.36
N GLU A 220 27.67 -8.65 -10.20
CA GLU A 220 28.50 -9.15 -9.10
C GLU A 220 27.93 -8.75 -7.74
N VAL A 221 27.49 -7.50 -7.58
CA VAL A 221 26.82 -7.04 -6.37
C VAL A 221 25.58 -7.86 -6.04
N ILE A 222 24.75 -8.17 -7.05
CA ILE A 222 23.55 -9.00 -6.87
C ILE A 222 23.91 -10.42 -6.48
N ILE A 223 24.91 -11.03 -7.18
CA ILE A 223 25.37 -12.39 -6.93
C ILE A 223 25.91 -12.49 -5.49
N GLU A 224 26.81 -11.59 -5.11
CA GLU A 224 27.40 -11.58 -3.76
C GLU A 224 26.34 -11.30 -2.67
N THR A 225 25.37 -10.44 -2.94
CA THR A 225 24.23 -10.22 -2.03
C THR A 225 23.47 -11.52 -1.80
N CYS A 226 23.14 -12.26 -2.87
CA CYS A 226 22.40 -13.52 -2.74
C CYS A 226 23.20 -14.64 -2.04
N LYS A 227 24.53 -14.60 -2.06
CA LYS A 227 25.39 -15.55 -1.34
C LYS A 227 25.45 -15.30 0.15
N ARG A 228 25.29 -14.05 0.61
CA ARG A 228 25.41 -13.68 2.02
C ARG A 228 24.32 -14.31 2.88
N ASN A 229 24.70 -15.09 3.89
CA ASN A 229 23.74 -15.65 4.86
C ASN A 229 23.03 -14.56 5.66
N GLU A 230 23.73 -13.47 5.98
CA GLU A 230 23.19 -12.36 6.76
C GLU A 230 22.07 -11.64 6.00
N PHE A 231 22.19 -11.47 4.69
CA PHE A 231 21.13 -10.93 3.85
C PHE A 231 19.79 -11.70 4.05
N TRP A 232 19.84 -13.02 3.96
CA TRP A 232 18.64 -13.85 4.09
C TRP A 232 18.07 -13.86 5.51
N LYS A 233 18.94 -13.79 6.53
CA LYS A 233 18.50 -13.61 7.93
C LYS A 233 17.78 -12.28 8.11
N ASN A 234 18.33 -11.20 7.54
CA ASN A 234 17.71 -9.87 7.61
C ASN A 234 16.40 -9.82 6.85
N ILE A 235 16.30 -10.41 5.65
CA ILE A 235 15.03 -10.54 4.93
C ILE A 235 14.00 -11.34 5.77
N THR A 236 14.41 -12.41 6.41
CA THR A 236 13.52 -13.17 7.30
C THR A 236 13.02 -12.31 8.46
N ARG A 237 13.90 -11.55 9.12
CA ARG A 237 13.54 -10.61 10.19
C ARG A 237 12.53 -9.58 9.70
N ILE A 238 12.79 -8.92 8.57
CA ILE A 238 11.93 -7.88 8.00
C ILE A 238 10.55 -8.45 7.67
N VAL A 239 10.48 -9.61 7.02
CA VAL A 239 9.21 -10.30 6.70
C VAL A 239 8.41 -10.59 7.98
N THR A 240 9.07 -11.12 9.02
CA THR A 240 8.41 -11.42 10.31
C THR A 240 7.84 -10.16 10.97
N HIS A 241 8.54 -9.03 10.89
CA HIS A 241 8.05 -7.76 11.44
C HIS A 241 6.91 -7.14 10.61
N LEU A 242 6.97 -7.30 9.28
CA LEU A 242 5.93 -6.77 8.38
C LEU A 242 4.66 -7.62 8.35
N GLU A 243 4.73 -8.88 8.72
CA GLU A 243 3.61 -9.82 8.66
C GLU A 243 2.38 -9.33 9.44
N PRO A 244 2.48 -8.96 10.72
CA PRO A 244 1.33 -8.45 11.47
C PRO A 244 0.76 -7.17 10.86
N LEU A 245 1.60 -6.26 10.36
CA LEU A 245 1.14 -5.05 9.68
C LEU A 245 0.38 -5.35 8.39
N ALA A 246 0.85 -6.33 7.63
CA ALA A 246 0.17 -6.76 6.40
C ALA A 246 -1.16 -7.46 6.69
N ILE A 247 -1.24 -8.27 7.73
CA ILE A 247 -2.49 -8.90 8.20
C ILE A 247 -3.47 -7.81 8.64
N THR A 248 -3.02 -6.88 9.48
CA THR A 248 -3.81 -5.73 9.94
C THR A 248 -4.35 -4.92 8.76
N ALA A 249 -3.49 -4.54 7.80
CA ALA A 249 -3.92 -3.80 6.62
C ALA A 249 -4.99 -4.55 5.81
N ASN A 250 -4.86 -5.86 5.63
CA ASN A 250 -5.86 -6.67 4.91
C ASN A 250 -7.20 -6.74 5.65
N ILE A 251 -7.18 -6.87 6.98
CA ILE A 251 -8.39 -6.87 7.81
C ILE A 251 -9.09 -5.53 7.72
N LEU A 252 -8.34 -4.42 7.88
CA LEU A 252 -8.88 -3.07 7.88
C LEU A 252 -9.44 -2.63 6.50
N GLN A 253 -8.97 -3.24 5.42
CA GLN A 253 -9.48 -3.01 4.05
C GLN A 253 -10.68 -3.92 3.70
N SER A 254 -11.02 -4.86 4.56
CA SER A 254 -12.15 -5.74 4.31
C SER A 254 -13.46 -4.95 4.32
N PRO A 255 -14.39 -5.20 3.37
CA PRO A 255 -15.70 -4.56 3.35
C PRO A 255 -16.55 -4.89 4.59
N HIS A 256 -16.19 -5.95 5.31
CA HIS A 256 -16.86 -6.37 6.54
C HIS A 256 -16.13 -5.92 7.83
N CYS A 257 -15.11 -5.04 7.69
CA CYS A 257 -14.40 -4.52 8.84
C CYS A 257 -15.33 -3.65 9.70
N ARG A 258 -15.42 -3.98 10.98
CA ARG A 258 -16.22 -3.25 11.97
C ARG A 258 -15.31 -2.56 12.96
N LEU A 259 -15.83 -1.57 13.68
CA LEU A 259 -15.06 -0.82 14.67
C LEU A 259 -14.49 -1.71 15.78
N ASP A 260 -15.25 -2.70 16.23
CA ASP A 260 -14.76 -3.70 17.20
C ASP A 260 -13.57 -4.49 16.62
N THR A 261 -13.64 -4.91 15.35
CA THR A 261 -12.53 -5.57 14.66
C THR A 261 -11.28 -4.67 14.62
N VAL A 262 -11.45 -3.38 14.34
CA VAL A 262 -10.36 -2.40 14.37
C VAL A 262 -9.69 -2.37 15.74
N LEU A 263 -10.47 -2.24 16.81
CA LEU A 263 -9.97 -2.14 18.19
C LEU A 263 -9.19 -3.38 18.66
N PHE A 264 -9.49 -4.56 18.10
CA PHE A 264 -8.78 -5.80 18.44
C PHE A 264 -7.60 -6.10 17.50
N THR A 265 -7.47 -5.38 16.38
CA THR A 265 -6.45 -5.64 15.36
C THR A 265 -5.27 -4.68 15.47
N VAL A 266 -5.50 -3.45 15.94
CA VAL A 266 -4.51 -2.39 16.12
C VAL A 266 -4.08 -2.30 17.57
#